data_4097d388fa00ae539046d0f4e62a0207
#
_entry.id   4097d388fa00ae539046d0f4e62a0207
#
_cell.length_a   1.000
_cell.length_b   1.000
_cell.length_c   1.000
_cell.angle_alpha   90.00
_cell.angle_beta   90.00
_cell.angle_gamma   90.00
#
_symmetry.space_group_name_H-M   'P 1'
#
loop_
_entity.id
_entity.type
_entity.pdbx_description
1 polymer ?
#
loop_
_entity_poly.entity_id
_entity_poly.type
_entity_poly.pdbx_seq_one_letter_code
_entity_poly.pdbx_strand_id
1 'polypeptide(L)'
;MPNLLAQVINTEQKRTIQDTDGWVGAADLGFGLTKNTRTILQTSSRISAQYHKKRHTLLLLNDLNLLKVDSNSVQNSGFQHVRYAYQLRKFLIPEAFVQAQYNQVWKLDFRFLAGAGPRFQLLKNDSNRIFMGVLGMYEFEKVDAGQRYNRNFRVSAYLSMGFGIGKRLTFESITYFQPMIRRPRDFRLSSESSLRASITKHLGFKTSFQLNFDSRPP
;
A
#
# COMPACT_ATOMS: atom_id res chain seq x y z
N MET A 1 -12.45 -3.00 24.07
CA MET A 1 -12.47 -3.85 22.86
C MET A 1 -11.37 -3.32 21.96
N PRO A 2 -10.43 -4.12 21.46
CA PRO A 2 -9.43 -3.62 20.51
C PRO A 2 -10.15 -3.19 19.24
N ASN A 3 -9.99 -1.93 18.85
CA ASN A 3 -10.50 -1.40 17.58
C ASN A 3 -9.76 -2.12 16.45
N LEU A 4 -10.46 -2.99 15.73
CA LEU A 4 -9.95 -3.64 14.55
C LEU A 4 -9.84 -2.60 13.43
N LEU A 5 -8.63 -2.13 13.20
CA LEU A 5 -8.35 -1.09 12.22
C LEU A 5 -8.34 -1.71 10.83
N ALA A 6 -9.30 -1.34 10.01
CA ALA A 6 -9.27 -1.65 8.57
C ALA A 6 -8.17 -0.82 7.90
N GLN A 7 -6.99 -1.39 7.77
CA GLN A 7 -5.82 -0.69 7.25
C GLN A 7 -5.91 -0.48 5.74
N VAL A 8 -5.67 0.75 5.32
CA VAL A 8 -5.39 1.10 3.92
C VAL A 8 -3.93 0.74 3.63
N ILE A 9 -3.69 -0.11 2.64
CA ILE A 9 -2.32 -0.50 2.27
C ILE A 9 -1.73 0.57 1.35
N ASN A 10 -0.55 1.07 1.73
CA ASN A 10 0.16 2.07 0.95
C ASN A 10 0.85 1.42 -0.25
N THR A 11 0.28 1.63 -1.43
CA THR A 11 0.83 1.15 -2.70
C THR A 11 1.73 2.17 -3.40
N GLU A 12 1.61 3.45 -3.05
CA GLU A 12 2.38 4.53 -3.69
C GLU A 12 3.87 4.51 -3.33
N GLN A 13 4.22 4.16 -2.08
CA GLN A 13 5.63 4.03 -1.68
C GLN A 13 6.37 2.91 -2.44
N LYS A 14 5.62 1.94 -2.96
CA LYS A 14 6.18 0.80 -3.70
C LYS A 14 6.34 1.10 -5.19
N ARG A 15 5.97 2.29 -5.64
CA ARG A 15 6.19 2.73 -7.02
C ARG A 15 7.62 3.17 -7.21
N THR A 16 8.27 2.61 -8.20
CA THR A 16 9.57 3.09 -8.67
C THR A 16 9.34 4.18 -9.71
N ILE A 17 10.05 5.30 -9.56
CA ILE A 17 10.08 6.31 -10.61
C ILE A 17 11.06 5.82 -11.66
N GLN A 18 10.52 5.38 -12.78
CA GLN A 18 11.28 4.86 -13.89
C GLN A 18 11.01 5.75 -15.11
N ASP A 19 12.06 6.34 -15.65
CA ASP A 19 12.00 7.15 -16.86
C ASP A 19 12.45 6.37 -18.11
N THR A 20 12.91 5.12 -17.93
CA THR A 20 13.34 4.22 -19.01
C THR A 20 12.36 3.07 -19.18
N ASP A 21 12.18 2.63 -20.42
CA ASP A 21 11.36 1.47 -20.74
C ASP A 21 11.97 0.19 -20.15
N GLY A 22 11.14 -0.73 -19.67
CA GLY A 22 11.54 -2.04 -19.16
C GLY A 22 10.89 -2.43 -17.85
N TRP A 23 11.40 -3.52 -17.27
CA TRP A 23 11.01 -4.03 -15.98
C TRP A 23 11.95 -3.55 -14.87
N VAL A 24 11.40 -3.21 -13.73
CA VAL A 24 12.11 -3.05 -12.47
C VAL A 24 11.34 -3.76 -11.38
N GLY A 25 12.01 -4.42 -10.48
CA GLY A 25 11.33 -5.12 -9.40
C GLY A 25 12.29 -5.66 -8.35
N ALA A 26 11.70 -6.14 -7.27
CA ALA A 26 12.39 -6.78 -6.17
C ALA A 26 11.52 -7.94 -5.66
N ALA A 27 12.17 -9.02 -5.28
CA ALA A 27 11.55 -10.16 -4.61
C ALA A 27 12.33 -10.45 -3.32
N ASP A 28 11.59 -10.58 -2.22
CA ASP A 28 12.10 -10.93 -0.91
C ASP A 28 11.32 -12.15 -0.43
N LEU A 29 12.01 -13.26 -0.23
CA LEU A 29 11.45 -14.52 0.21
C LEU A 29 12.10 -14.93 1.53
N GLY A 30 11.31 -15.15 2.55
CA GLY A 30 11.75 -15.54 3.88
C GLY A 30 11.16 -16.88 4.29
N PHE A 31 12.00 -17.76 4.82
CA PHE A 31 11.60 -19.00 5.47
C PHE A 31 12.36 -19.17 6.76
N GLY A 32 11.66 -19.42 7.85
CA GLY A 32 12.23 -19.70 9.16
C GLY A 32 11.51 -20.86 9.82
N LEU A 33 12.30 -21.82 10.33
CA LEU A 33 11.81 -22.92 11.16
C LEU A 33 12.64 -22.98 12.44
N THR A 34 11.99 -22.74 13.56
CA THR A 34 12.61 -22.89 14.88
C THR A 34 11.88 -23.98 15.65
N LYS A 35 12.60 -24.99 16.09
CA LYS A 35 12.08 -26.07 16.92
C LYS A 35 12.81 -26.09 18.26
N ASN A 36 12.09 -25.71 19.31
CA ASN A 36 12.58 -25.75 20.70
C ASN A 36 11.44 -26.33 21.56
N THR A 37 11.05 -25.70 22.64
CA THR A 37 9.85 -26.06 23.45
C THR A 37 8.57 -25.96 22.59
N ARG A 38 8.56 -25.08 21.59
CA ARG A 38 7.51 -24.93 20.57
C ARG A 38 8.12 -24.92 19.18
N THR A 39 7.33 -25.33 18.20
CA THR A 39 7.73 -25.24 16.80
C THR A 39 7.18 -23.93 16.23
N ILE A 40 8.06 -23.06 15.73
CA ILE A 40 7.71 -21.79 15.08
C ILE A 40 8.06 -21.91 13.61
N LEU A 41 7.04 -21.78 12.75
CA LEU A 41 7.18 -21.69 11.29
C LEU A 41 6.86 -20.27 10.85
N GLN A 42 7.81 -19.63 10.20
CA GLN A 42 7.62 -18.32 9.59
C GLN A 42 7.89 -18.40 8.09
N THR A 43 6.96 -17.89 7.28
CA THR A 43 7.13 -17.78 5.84
C THR A 43 6.67 -16.39 5.38
N SER A 44 7.49 -15.76 4.58
CA SER A 44 7.13 -14.46 3.97
C SER A 44 7.51 -14.42 2.50
N SER A 45 6.69 -13.75 1.71
CA SER A 45 6.97 -13.46 0.30
C SER A 45 6.56 -12.03 0.03
N ARG A 46 7.49 -11.21 -0.42
CA ARG A 46 7.23 -9.84 -0.85
C ARG A 46 7.79 -9.65 -2.25
N ILE A 47 6.91 -9.39 -3.20
CA ILE A 47 7.28 -9.18 -4.60
C ILE A 47 6.70 -7.84 -5.03
N SER A 48 7.54 -7.01 -5.61
CA SER A 48 7.13 -5.80 -6.32
C SER A 48 7.74 -5.80 -7.70
N ALA A 49 6.93 -5.63 -8.74
CA ALA A 49 7.39 -5.53 -10.11
C ALA A 49 6.65 -4.40 -10.82
N GLN A 50 7.39 -3.58 -11.53
CA GLN A 50 6.85 -2.50 -12.34
C GLN A 50 7.39 -2.61 -13.75
N TYR A 51 6.48 -2.54 -14.71
CA TYR A 51 6.81 -2.44 -16.13
C TYR A 51 6.47 -1.06 -16.64
N HIS A 52 7.42 -0.41 -17.28
CA HIS A 52 7.19 0.86 -17.95
C HIS A 52 7.48 0.72 -19.44
N LYS A 53 6.58 1.24 -20.27
CA LYS A 53 6.80 1.33 -21.72
C LYS A 53 6.11 2.58 -22.26
N LYS A 54 6.91 3.53 -22.72
CA LYS A 54 6.44 4.82 -23.27
C LYS A 54 5.53 5.56 -22.26
N ARG A 55 4.21 5.47 -22.45
CA ARG A 55 3.18 6.12 -21.62
C ARG A 55 2.46 5.17 -20.69
N HIS A 56 2.81 3.89 -20.71
CA HIS A 56 2.14 2.82 -19.97
C HIS A 56 2.98 2.42 -18.77
N THR A 57 2.35 2.28 -17.62
CA THR A 57 2.98 1.74 -16.43
C THR A 57 2.06 0.69 -15.82
N LEU A 58 2.59 -0.51 -15.60
CA LEU A 58 1.94 -1.59 -14.89
C LEU A 58 2.70 -1.84 -13.59
N LEU A 59 2.00 -1.87 -12.47
CA LEU A 59 2.55 -2.18 -11.14
C LEU A 59 1.90 -3.44 -10.61
N LEU A 60 2.72 -4.40 -10.18
CA LEU A 60 2.32 -5.65 -9.56
C LEU A 60 2.93 -5.70 -8.15
N LEU A 61 2.11 -5.92 -7.15
CA LEU A 61 2.54 -6.10 -5.77
C LEU A 61 1.95 -7.38 -5.21
N ASN A 62 2.79 -8.16 -4.52
CA ASN A 62 2.39 -9.33 -3.75
C ASN A 62 3.07 -9.26 -2.38
N ASP A 63 2.34 -9.56 -1.32
CA ASP A 63 2.85 -9.65 0.03
C ASP A 63 2.10 -10.77 0.76
N LEU A 64 2.81 -11.82 1.18
CA LEU A 64 2.27 -12.96 1.91
C LEU A 64 3.07 -13.15 3.18
N ASN A 65 2.39 -13.30 4.31
CA ASN A 65 3.02 -13.54 5.61
C ASN A 65 2.25 -14.62 6.37
N LEU A 66 2.98 -15.64 6.80
CA LEU A 66 2.49 -16.72 7.63
C LEU A 66 3.41 -16.90 8.82
N LEU A 67 2.84 -16.87 10.02
CA LEU A 67 3.49 -17.25 11.27
C LEU A 67 2.62 -18.29 11.98
N LYS A 68 3.17 -19.49 12.18
CA LYS A 68 2.53 -20.55 12.96
C LYS A 68 3.38 -20.84 14.20
N VAL A 69 2.71 -21.08 15.30
CA VAL A 69 3.31 -21.59 16.55
C VAL A 69 2.60 -22.90 16.86
N ASP A 70 3.37 -24.00 16.77
CA ASP A 70 2.85 -25.38 16.79
C ASP A 70 1.80 -25.57 15.68
N SER A 71 0.58 -25.97 16.03
CA SER A 71 -0.51 -26.14 15.06
C SER A 71 -1.34 -24.89 14.85
N ASN A 72 -1.08 -23.80 15.60
CA ASN A 72 -1.90 -22.59 15.58
C ASN A 72 -1.30 -21.53 14.66
N SER A 73 -2.12 -21.00 13.75
CA SER A 73 -1.76 -19.83 12.95
C SER A 73 -1.91 -18.56 13.80
N VAL A 74 -0.78 -17.90 14.10
CA VAL A 74 -0.77 -16.64 14.87
C VAL A 74 -0.96 -15.45 13.94
N GLN A 75 -0.37 -15.53 12.74
CA GLN A 75 -0.52 -14.53 11.69
C GLN A 75 -0.65 -15.24 10.35
N ASN A 76 -1.67 -14.87 9.61
CA ASN A 76 -1.86 -15.27 8.23
C ASN A 76 -2.46 -14.08 7.47
N SER A 77 -1.69 -13.51 6.57
CA SER A 77 -2.11 -12.34 5.81
C SER A 77 -1.58 -12.40 4.39
N GLY A 78 -2.39 -11.91 3.46
CA GLY A 78 -2.04 -11.82 2.06
C GLY A 78 -2.57 -10.55 1.42
N PHE A 79 -1.79 -10.03 0.49
CA PHE A 79 -2.09 -8.84 -0.26
C PHE A 79 -1.58 -8.99 -1.69
N GLN A 80 -2.45 -8.72 -2.64
CA GLN A 80 -2.12 -8.66 -4.06
C GLN A 80 -2.72 -7.40 -4.66
N HIS A 81 -1.95 -6.69 -5.47
CA HIS A 81 -2.38 -5.46 -6.10
C HIS A 81 -1.83 -5.36 -7.52
N VAL A 82 -2.70 -5.04 -8.45
CA VAL A 82 -2.36 -4.75 -9.83
C VAL A 82 -2.87 -3.35 -10.13
N ARG A 83 -2.00 -2.49 -10.66
CA ARG A 83 -2.36 -1.14 -11.08
C ARG A 83 -1.81 -0.85 -12.45
N TYR A 84 -2.66 -0.31 -13.29
CA TYR A 84 -2.30 0.20 -14.59
C TYR A 84 -2.47 1.72 -14.60
N ALA A 85 -1.49 2.42 -15.18
CA ALA A 85 -1.49 3.87 -15.34
C ALA A 85 -1.10 4.22 -16.78
N TYR A 86 -1.78 5.21 -17.34
CA TYR A 86 -1.51 5.71 -18.68
C TYR A 86 -1.22 7.21 -18.63
N GLN A 87 -0.04 7.63 -19.06
CA GLN A 87 0.32 9.05 -19.10
C GLN A 87 -0.35 9.75 -20.29
N LEU A 88 -1.57 10.25 -20.08
CA LEU A 88 -2.34 10.94 -21.11
C LEU A 88 -1.71 12.28 -21.47
N ARG A 89 -1.32 13.05 -20.44
CA ARG A 89 -0.59 14.32 -20.54
C ARG A 89 0.47 14.40 -19.45
N LYS A 90 1.41 15.37 -19.52
CA LYS A 90 2.45 15.54 -18.50
C LYS A 90 1.90 15.61 -17.07
N PHE A 91 0.74 16.25 -16.89
CA PHE A 91 0.12 16.44 -15.59
C PHE A 91 -1.02 15.48 -15.28
N LEU A 92 -1.53 14.70 -16.26
CA LEU A 92 -2.73 13.87 -16.12
C LEU A 92 -2.44 12.41 -16.46
N ILE A 93 -2.68 11.53 -15.50
CA ILE A 93 -2.40 10.11 -15.56
C ILE A 93 -3.66 9.36 -15.09
N PRO A 94 -4.59 8.96 -15.99
CA PRO A 94 -5.63 8.03 -15.61
C PRO A 94 -5.05 6.71 -15.13
N GLU A 95 -5.63 6.18 -14.03
CA GLU A 95 -5.22 4.94 -13.38
C GLU A 95 -6.42 4.04 -13.12
N ALA A 96 -6.17 2.73 -13.17
CA ALA A 96 -7.10 1.72 -12.69
C ALA A 96 -6.35 0.68 -11.87
N PHE A 97 -7.01 0.09 -10.87
CA PHE A 97 -6.41 -0.95 -10.05
C PHE A 97 -7.43 -2.01 -9.61
N VAL A 98 -6.91 -3.18 -9.34
CA VAL A 98 -7.59 -4.24 -8.59
C VAL A 98 -6.70 -4.68 -7.44
N GLN A 99 -7.33 -5.06 -6.33
CA GLN A 99 -6.62 -5.49 -5.12
C GLN A 99 -7.42 -6.59 -4.43
N ALA A 100 -6.72 -7.60 -3.97
CA ALA A 100 -7.25 -8.64 -3.11
C ALA A 100 -6.39 -8.73 -1.84
N GLN A 101 -7.03 -8.91 -0.69
CA GLN A 101 -6.33 -9.05 0.58
C GLN A 101 -7.13 -9.85 1.60
N TYR A 102 -6.42 -10.47 2.51
CA TYR A 102 -6.96 -11.10 3.72
C TYR A 102 -6.02 -10.85 4.90
N ASN A 103 -6.55 -10.88 6.12
CA ASN A 103 -5.71 -10.71 7.32
C ASN A 103 -6.42 -11.30 8.54
N GLN A 104 -5.89 -12.40 9.04
CA GLN A 104 -6.46 -13.12 10.18
C GLN A 104 -6.46 -12.28 11.46
N VAL A 105 -5.41 -11.48 11.69
CA VAL A 105 -5.29 -10.63 12.89
C VAL A 105 -6.40 -9.57 12.92
N TRP A 106 -6.80 -9.09 11.75
CA TRP A 106 -7.88 -8.08 11.61
C TRP A 106 -9.26 -8.72 11.40
N LYS A 107 -9.39 -10.04 11.51
CA LYS A 107 -10.63 -10.79 11.22
C LYS A 107 -11.19 -10.45 9.83
N LEU A 108 -10.32 -10.10 8.91
CA LEU A 108 -10.64 -9.84 7.52
C LEU A 108 -10.42 -11.12 6.72
N ASP A 109 -11.50 -11.86 6.45
CA ASP A 109 -11.42 -13.12 5.70
C ASP A 109 -11.07 -12.86 4.24
N PHE A 110 -11.65 -11.82 3.66
CA PHE A 110 -11.36 -11.41 2.29
C PHE A 110 -11.83 -9.98 2.03
N ARG A 111 -11.01 -9.20 1.33
CA ARG A 111 -11.37 -7.89 0.79
C ARG A 111 -10.95 -7.81 -0.66
N PHE A 112 -11.86 -7.42 -1.52
CA PHE A 112 -11.61 -7.10 -2.91
C PHE A 112 -11.91 -5.62 -3.15
N LEU A 113 -10.98 -4.95 -3.82
CA LEU A 113 -11.11 -3.56 -4.24
C LEU A 113 -10.89 -3.47 -5.75
N ALA A 114 -11.71 -2.67 -6.42
CA ALA A 114 -11.49 -2.28 -7.80
C ALA A 114 -11.77 -0.78 -7.94
N GLY A 115 -10.87 -0.04 -8.55
CA GLY A 115 -11.03 1.41 -8.65
C GLY A 115 -10.35 1.99 -9.87
N ALA A 116 -10.84 3.17 -10.28
CA ALA A 116 -10.26 3.94 -11.36
C ALA A 116 -10.49 5.44 -11.14
N GLY A 117 -9.59 6.24 -11.70
CA GLY A 117 -9.71 7.70 -11.65
C GLY A 117 -8.44 8.42 -12.11
N PRO A 118 -8.44 9.74 -12.07
CA PRO A 118 -7.29 10.54 -12.44
C PRO A 118 -6.25 10.64 -11.32
N ARG A 119 -5.00 10.60 -11.71
CA ARG A 119 -3.83 11.04 -10.96
C ARG A 119 -3.27 12.29 -11.60
N PHE A 120 -2.99 13.29 -10.81
CA PHE A 120 -2.40 14.55 -11.23
C PHE A 120 -0.96 14.64 -10.75
N GLN A 121 -0.04 14.91 -11.66
CA GLN A 121 1.34 15.28 -11.36
C GLN A 121 1.38 16.78 -11.15
N LEU A 122 1.44 17.22 -9.88
CA LEU A 122 1.45 18.64 -9.50
C LEU A 122 2.86 19.22 -9.58
N LEU A 123 3.85 18.40 -9.22
CA LEU A 123 5.27 18.75 -9.28
C LEU A 123 6.09 17.49 -9.60
N LYS A 124 7.03 17.60 -10.52
CA LYS A 124 8.09 16.58 -10.73
C LYS A 124 9.32 17.27 -11.26
N ASN A 125 10.38 17.26 -10.47
CA ASN A 125 11.73 17.60 -10.88
C ASN A 125 12.71 16.58 -10.29
N ASP A 126 14.01 16.77 -10.43
CA ASP A 126 15.04 15.81 -10.02
C ASP A 126 15.00 15.46 -8.53
N SER A 127 14.59 16.39 -7.68
CA SER A 127 14.62 16.23 -6.22
C SER A 127 13.24 16.18 -5.59
N ASN A 128 12.21 16.74 -6.25
CA ASN A 128 10.91 16.95 -5.64
C ASN A 128 9.78 16.39 -6.51
N ARG A 129 8.77 15.81 -5.86
CA ARG A 129 7.60 15.26 -6.54
C ARG A 129 6.36 15.43 -5.68
N ILE A 130 5.26 15.81 -6.32
CA ILE A 130 3.94 15.87 -5.70
C ILE A 130 2.94 15.28 -6.67
N PHE A 131 2.20 14.29 -6.22
CA PHE A 131 1.09 13.69 -6.96
C PHE A 131 -0.16 13.68 -6.10
N MET A 132 -1.29 13.93 -6.73
CA MET A 132 -2.62 13.82 -6.12
C MET A 132 -3.46 12.87 -6.97
N GLY A 133 -4.11 11.90 -6.36
CA GLY A 133 -5.04 10.99 -7.05
C GLY A 133 -6.43 11.07 -6.43
N VAL A 134 -7.46 10.94 -7.28
CA VAL A 134 -8.85 10.82 -6.85
C VAL A 134 -9.51 9.73 -7.69
N LEU A 135 -9.81 8.60 -7.05
CA LEU A 135 -10.35 7.41 -7.72
C LEU A 135 -11.69 7.02 -7.10
N GLY A 136 -12.64 6.65 -7.95
CA GLY A 136 -13.83 5.91 -7.50
C GLY A 136 -13.43 4.45 -7.25
N MET A 137 -13.90 3.87 -6.15
CA MET A 137 -13.52 2.52 -5.74
C MET A 137 -14.73 1.73 -5.28
N TYR A 138 -14.88 0.52 -5.80
CA TYR A 138 -15.78 -0.51 -5.28
C TYR A 138 -15.04 -1.37 -4.26
N GLU A 139 -15.68 -1.65 -3.16
CA GLU A 139 -15.18 -2.48 -2.06
C GLU A 139 -16.17 -3.61 -1.77
N PHE A 140 -15.65 -4.83 -1.76
CA PHE A 140 -16.32 -6.02 -1.24
C PHE A 140 -15.50 -6.57 -0.09
N GLU A 141 -16.14 -6.77 1.08
CA GLU A 141 -15.51 -7.32 2.27
C GLU A 141 -16.31 -8.49 2.81
N LYS A 142 -15.57 -9.50 3.25
CA LYS A 142 -16.06 -10.62 4.04
C LYS A 142 -15.31 -10.63 5.37
N VAL A 143 -16.02 -10.53 6.48
CA VAL A 143 -15.44 -10.42 7.82
C VAL A 143 -16.13 -11.37 8.80
N ASP A 144 -15.54 -11.58 9.98
CA ASP A 144 -16.08 -12.42 11.06
C ASP A 144 -16.35 -13.87 10.63
N ALA A 145 -15.35 -14.56 10.09
CA ALA A 145 -15.45 -15.94 9.63
C ALA A 145 -16.63 -16.14 8.63
N GLY A 146 -16.84 -15.12 7.78
CA GLY A 146 -17.86 -15.16 6.74
C GLY A 146 -19.28 -14.83 7.19
N GLN A 147 -19.46 -14.36 8.41
CA GLN A 147 -20.81 -14.03 8.91
C GLN A 147 -21.34 -12.70 8.38
N ARG A 148 -20.45 -11.77 8.01
CA ARG A 148 -20.82 -10.45 7.50
C ARG A 148 -20.19 -10.15 6.15
N TYR A 149 -21.01 -9.56 5.27
CA TYR A 149 -20.60 -9.11 3.94
C TYR A 149 -20.90 -7.63 3.79
N ASN A 150 -19.90 -6.86 3.38
CA ASN A 150 -20.03 -5.44 3.11
C ASN A 150 -19.76 -5.16 1.63
N ARG A 151 -20.61 -4.34 1.00
CA ARG A 151 -20.42 -3.85 -0.37
C ARG A 151 -20.58 -2.35 -0.38
N ASN A 152 -19.51 -1.65 -0.68
CA ASN A 152 -19.47 -0.21 -0.55
C ASN A 152 -18.84 0.43 -1.79
N PHE A 153 -19.26 1.67 -2.06
CA PHE A 153 -18.56 2.55 -2.98
C PHE A 153 -17.87 3.65 -2.17
N ARG A 154 -16.57 3.80 -2.37
CA ARG A 154 -15.74 4.80 -1.71
C ARG A 154 -15.04 5.69 -2.74
N VAL A 155 -14.70 6.91 -2.34
CA VAL A 155 -13.69 7.70 -3.04
C VAL A 155 -12.35 7.37 -2.40
N SER A 156 -11.32 7.10 -3.21
CA SER A 156 -9.94 6.95 -2.74
C SER A 156 -9.15 8.18 -3.19
N ALA A 157 -9.06 9.18 -2.34
CA ALA A 157 -8.21 10.34 -2.55
C ALA A 157 -6.86 10.12 -1.90
N TYR A 158 -5.76 10.50 -2.56
CA TYR A 158 -4.43 10.45 -1.96
C TYR A 158 -3.56 11.63 -2.40
N LEU A 159 -2.65 12.00 -1.50
CA LEU A 159 -1.58 12.95 -1.76
C LEU A 159 -0.24 12.28 -1.47
N SER A 160 0.62 12.23 -2.48
CA SER A 160 1.97 11.64 -2.39
C SER A 160 2.99 12.73 -2.62
N MET A 161 3.92 12.86 -1.68
CA MET A 161 4.97 13.89 -1.70
C MET A 161 6.33 13.23 -1.49
N GLY A 162 7.33 13.72 -2.21
CA GLY A 162 8.72 13.37 -2.01
C GLY A 162 9.59 14.62 -2.22
N PHE A 163 10.45 14.91 -1.25
CA PHE A 163 11.32 16.06 -1.26
C PHE A 163 12.75 15.65 -0.95
N GLY A 164 13.68 15.99 -1.85
CA GLY A 164 15.11 15.96 -1.60
C GLY A 164 15.56 17.33 -1.10
N ILE A 165 16.01 17.40 0.14
CA ILE A 165 16.48 18.63 0.79
C ILE A 165 18.02 18.60 0.80
N GLY A 166 18.60 19.32 -0.14
CA GLY A 166 20.05 19.23 -0.40
C GLY A 166 20.44 17.80 -0.86
N LYS A 167 21.69 17.38 -0.55
CA LYS A 167 22.23 16.07 -0.95
C LYS A 167 22.06 14.98 0.12
N ARG A 168 21.51 15.31 1.28
CA ARG A 168 21.57 14.45 2.47
C ARG A 168 20.23 14.10 3.09
N LEU A 169 19.19 14.87 2.81
CA LEU A 169 17.89 14.65 3.40
C LEU A 169 16.87 14.26 2.33
N THR A 170 16.06 13.24 2.62
CA THR A 170 14.92 12.86 1.78
C THR A 170 13.71 12.70 2.68
N PHE A 171 12.67 13.43 2.37
CA PHE A 171 11.36 13.32 3.01
C PHE A 171 10.38 12.70 2.03
N GLU A 172 9.64 11.69 2.46
CA GLU A 172 8.57 11.07 1.69
C GLU A 172 7.32 10.98 2.56
N SER A 173 6.19 11.32 2.00
CA SER A 173 4.90 11.23 2.70
C SER A 173 3.81 10.83 1.72
N ILE A 174 2.91 9.97 2.18
CA ILE A 174 1.67 9.67 1.49
C ILE A 174 0.53 9.62 2.46
N THR A 175 -0.58 10.25 2.09
CA THR A 175 -1.82 10.25 2.85
C THR A 175 -2.97 9.82 1.95
N TYR A 176 -3.74 8.83 2.40
CA TYR A 176 -4.98 8.38 1.79
C TYR A 176 -6.17 8.83 2.64
N PHE A 177 -7.21 9.30 1.99
CA PHE A 177 -8.51 9.58 2.57
C PHE A 177 -9.58 8.87 1.76
N GLN A 178 -10.35 7.97 2.42
CA GLN A 178 -11.28 7.08 1.74
C GLN A 178 -12.68 7.13 2.36
N PRO A 179 -13.46 8.20 2.11
CA PRO A 179 -14.85 8.28 2.55
C PRO A 179 -15.76 7.35 1.75
N MET A 180 -16.77 6.79 2.42
CA MET A 180 -17.87 6.07 1.78
C MET A 180 -18.81 7.07 1.09
N ILE A 181 -19.16 6.84 -0.18
CA ILE A 181 -19.98 7.78 -0.96
C ILE A 181 -21.35 8.00 -0.32
N ARG A 182 -22.00 6.91 0.14
CA ARG A 182 -23.34 6.99 0.76
C ARG A 182 -23.33 7.53 2.20
N ARG A 183 -22.18 7.46 2.89
CA ARG A 183 -22.03 7.91 4.28
C ARG A 183 -20.65 8.54 4.48
N PRO A 184 -20.42 9.80 4.09
CA PRO A 184 -19.08 10.43 4.12
C PRO A 184 -18.42 10.49 5.51
N ARG A 185 -19.23 10.38 6.58
CA ARG A 185 -18.73 10.26 7.96
C ARG A 185 -18.10 8.89 8.26
N ASP A 186 -18.33 7.88 7.40
CA ASP A 186 -17.62 6.61 7.39
C ASP A 186 -16.42 6.74 6.46
N PHE A 187 -15.27 7.00 7.03
CA PHE A 187 -14.04 7.22 6.28
C PHE A 187 -12.85 6.49 6.92
N ARG A 188 -11.88 6.20 6.07
CA ARG A 188 -10.56 5.70 6.46
C ARG A 188 -9.52 6.74 6.13
N LEU A 189 -8.58 6.95 7.03
CA LEU A 189 -7.41 7.80 6.86
C LEU A 189 -6.18 6.95 7.10
N SER A 190 -5.24 6.97 6.17
CA SER A 190 -3.94 6.34 6.32
C SER A 190 -2.86 7.32 5.90
N SER A 191 -1.85 7.49 6.73
CA SER A 191 -0.71 8.34 6.42
C SER A 191 0.57 7.63 6.77
N GLU A 192 1.52 7.62 5.86
CA GLU A 192 2.88 7.17 6.08
C GLU A 192 3.85 8.27 5.68
N SER A 193 4.76 8.59 6.58
CA SER A 193 5.81 9.58 6.33
C SER A 193 7.15 9.01 6.75
N SER A 194 8.18 9.29 5.99
CA SER A 194 9.55 8.90 6.33
C SER A 194 10.52 10.02 6.07
N LEU A 195 11.48 10.17 6.95
CA LEU A 195 12.62 11.06 6.81
C LEU A 195 13.90 10.22 6.84
N ARG A 196 14.70 10.35 5.79
CA ARG A 196 16.02 9.72 5.67
C ARG A 196 17.07 10.82 5.67
N ALA A 197 18.06 10.68 6.53
CA ALA A 197 19.21 11.59 6.62
C ALA A 197 20.50 10.81 6.43
N SER A 198 21.34 11.21 5.44
CA SER A 198 22.70 10.72 5.27
C SER A 198 23.64 11.63 6.03
N ILE A 199 24.09 11.20 7.23
CA ILE A 199 24.95 12.00 8.12
C ILE A 199 26.38 12.02 7.59
N THR A 200 26.89 10.85 7.21
CA THR A 200 28.19 10.68 6.58
C THR A 200 28.08 9.71 5.39
N LYS A 201 29.20 9.39 4.73
CA LYS A 201 29.25 8.35 3.69
C LYS A 201 28.91 6.95 4.23
N HIS A 202 29.04 6.74 5.54
CA HIS A 202 28.86 5.44 6.18
C HIS A 202 27.74 5.42 7.23
N LEU A 203 27.19 6.59 7.60
CA LEU A 203 26.15 6.70 8.62
C LEU A 203 24.91 7.37 8.06
N GLY A 204 23.78 6.70 8.17
CA GLY A 204 22.47 7.21 7.82
C GLY A 204 21.47 6.99 8.94
N PHE A 205 20.51 7.89 9.05
CA PHE A 205 19.37 7.80 9.97
C PHE A 205 18.07 7.76 9.15
N LYS A 206 17.14 6.89 9.54
CA LYS A 206 15.80 6.85 8.99
C LYS A 206 14.79 6.81 10.12
N THR A 207 13.82 7.71 10.09
CA THR A 207 12.63 7.64 10.94
C THR A 207 11.40 7.51 10.05
N SER A 208 10.37 6.81 10.57
CA SER A 208 9.10 6.63 9.87
C SER A 208 7.96 6.83 10.86
N PHE A 209 6.90 7.43 10.38
CA PHE A 209 5.65 7.61 11.09
C PHE A 209 4.53 6.99 10.28
N GLN A 210 3.67 6.21 10.94
CA GLN A 210 2.50 5.60 10.33
C GLN A 210 1.27 5.88 11.17
N LEU A 211 0.21 6.36 10.53
CA LEU A 211 -1.11 6.59 11.09
C LEU A 211 -2.14 5.81 10.28
N ASN A 212 -2.95 5.00 10.94
CA ASN A 212 -4.12 4.37 10.35
C ASN A 212 -5.33 4.63 11.24
N PHE A 213 -6.38 5.16 10.66
CA PHE A 213 -7.62 5.48 11.34
C PHE A 213 -8.82 5.01 10.50
N ASP A 214 -9.74 4.31 11.13
CA ASP A 214 -11.05 3.96 10.58
C ASP A 214 -12.11 4.54 11.50
N SER A 215 -13.01 5.36 10.95
CA SER A 215 -14.08 6.00 11.71
C SER A 215 -15.17 5.01 12.14
N ARG A 216 -15.24 3.84 11.48
CA ARG A 216 -16.19 2.75 11.76
C ARG A 216 -15.53 1.40 11.51
N PRO A 217 -14.68 0.95 12.43
CA PRO A 217 -14.07 -0.37 12.32
C PRO A 217 -15.16 -1.47 12.36
N PRO A 218 -14.93 -2.60 11.65
CA PRO A 218 -15.88 -3.72 11.58
C PRO A 218 -16.12 -4.42 12.91
#